data_e0598f9d7639276fd2ecd5c845364f44
#
_entry.id   e0598f9d7639276fd2ecd5c845364f44
#
_cell.length_a   1.000
_cell.length_b   1.000
_cell.length_c   1.000
_cell.angle_alpha   90.00
_cell.angle_beta   90.00
_cell.angle_gamma   90.00
#
_symmetry.space_group_name_H-M   'P 1'
#
loop_
_entity.id
_entity.type
_entity.pdbx_description
1 polymer ?
#
loop_
_entity_poly.entity_id
_entity_poly.type
_entity_poly.pdbx_seq_one_letter_code
_entity_poly.pdbx_strand_id
1 'polypeptide(L)'
;LRTRSGAYAEALTSLQELGVTEETLTLLDEFEQQQNDVKRQLNPAIEETIILDLKIEAAAAAGRREVRLRTAAGVSNPIAFHVGMHPEFLEQEPNDAQAGESVAPSLPAVLNGQILPGDVDRFRFTARKGEKLVLVVLARQLVPYLADAVPGWFQATLALYDADGREVAFADDYRFHPDPVLFYRVPQDGTYELEIRDSIYRGREDFVYRITAGELPFLTHVFPLGIQTGQSGTVEVYGWNLPVETVSFDATDKQPGRYPLSVEGRQFTSNQVPFTVDALPELREQEPNNDAASALLLKPPVIVNGRIDQPGDWDVYRFDGRAGGQVIVEVLARRLESPMDSVLKVTDADGQQLMLNDDCEDLASGLTTHNADSQLHLTLPAD
;
A
#
# COMPACT_ATOMS: atom_id res chain seq x y z
N LEU A 1 31.87 13.64 23.49
CA LEU A 1 33.19 13.61 22.80
C LEU A 1 33.90 14.98 22.76
N ARG A 2 33.18 16.13 22.86
CA ARG A 2 33.76 17.50 22.71
C ARG A 2 34.52 18.06 23.92
N THR A 3 34.67 17.37 25.04
CA THR A 3 35.23 17.99 26.25
C THR A 3 36.70 17.67 26.55
N ARG A 4 37.42 16.90 25.69
CA ARG A 4 38.84 16.62 25.86
C ARG A 4 39.54 16.54 24.51
N SER A 5 40.21 17.60 24.10
CA SER A 5 40.84 17.74 22.78
C SER A 5 41.83 16.63 22.37
N GLY A 6 42.50 15.98 23.31
CA GLY A 6 43.45 14.88 23.02
C GLY A 6 42.74 13.54 22.77
N ALA A 7 41.76 13.19 23.58
CA ALA A 7 40.99 11.95 23.44
C ALA A 7 40.09 11.94 22.18
N TYR A 8 39.67 13.12 21.73
CA TYR A 8 38.89 13.28 20.49
C TYR A 8 39.75 13.00 19.24
N ALA A 9 40.98 13.51 19.20
CA ALA A 9 41.89 13.27 18.09
C ALA A 9 42.33 11.80 17.98
N GLU A 10 42.57 11.13 19.10
CA GLU A 10 42.86 9.68 19.13
C GLU A 10 41.66 8.85 18.72
N ALA A 11 40.45 9.20 19.15
CA ALA A 11 39.21 8.50 18.75
C ALA A 11 38.94 8.68 17.24
N LEU A 12 39.13 9.88 16.69
CA LEU A 12 39.02 10.15 15.25
C LEU A 12 40.00 9.31 14.44
N THR A 13 41.27 9.24 14.87
CA THR A 13 42.29 8.42 14.19
C THR A 13 41.90 6.95 14.20
N SER A 14 41.45 6.43 15.34
CA SER A 14 41.00 5.03 15.48
C SER A 14 39.76 4.74 14.62
N LEU A 15 38.82 5.69 14.48
CA LEU A 15 37.63 5.54 13.63
C LEU A 15 37.99 5.58 12.13
N GLN A 16 38.96 6.41 11.74
CA GLN A 16 39.49 6.44 10.37
C GLN A 16 40.25 5.16 10.01
N GLU A 17 40.98 4.58 10.95
CA GLU A 17 41.63 3.26 10.77
C GLU A 17 40.63 2.13 10.60
N LEU A 18 39.43 2.28 11.14
CA LEU A 18 38.29 1.36 10.97
C LEU A 18 37.48 1.64 9.69
N GLY A 19 37.91 2.60 8.85
CA GLY A 19 37.26 2.92 7.58
C GLY A 19 36.08 3.89 7.69
N VAL A 20 35.90 4.55 8.82
CA VAL A 20 34.86 5.58 9.01
C VAL A 20 35.26 6.84 8.24
N THR A 21 34.41 7.30 7.33
CA THR A 21 34.64 8.50 6.51
C THR A 21 34.33 9.79 7.27
N GLU A 22 34.86 10.92 6.79
CA GLU A 22 34.56 12.25 7.36
C GLU A 22 33.06 12.59 7.22
N GLU A 23 32.41 12.12 6.15
CA GLU A 23 30.98 12.21 5.93
C GLU A 23 30.17 11.45 6.99
N THR A 24 30.58 10.24 7.33
CA THR A 24 29.97 9.43 8.42
C THR A 24 30.14 10.12 9.77
N LEU A 25 31.27 10.78 10.02
CA LEU A 25 31.51 11.54 11.26
C LEU A 25 30.60 12.78 11.34
N THR A 26 30.38 13.47 10.21
CA THR A 26 29.45 14.61 10.13
C THR A 26 28.04 14.16 10.44
N LEU A 27 27.58 13.05 9.84
CA LEU A 27 26.28 12.46 10.13
C LEU A 27 26.11 12.07 11.62
N LEU A 28 27.17 11.56 12.23
CA LEU A 28 27.17 11.26 13.68
C LEU A 28 27.03 12.53 14.54
N ASP A 29 27.77 13.59 14.17
CA ASP A 29 27.68 14.88 14.87
C ASP A 29 26.29 15.51 14.72
N GLU A 30 25.71 15.47 13.53
CA GLU A 30 24.35 15.93 13.26
C GLU A 30 23.32 15.12 14.07
N PHE A 31 23.48 13.80 14.08
CA PHE A 31 22.64 12.90 14.87
C PHE A 31 22.75 13.19 16.37
N GLU A 32 23.95 13.39 16.92
CA GLU A 32 24.14 13.76 18.33
C GLU A 32 23.50 15.14 18.65
N GLN A 33 23.55 16.09 17.72
CA GLN A 33 22.88 17.39 17.88
C GLN A 33 21.36 17.22 17.93
N GLN A 34 20.79 16.41 17.04
CA GLN A 34 19.37 16.10 17.03
C GLN A 34 18.93 15.36 18.32
N GLN A 35 19.73 14.40 18.80
CA GLN A 35 19.46 13.67 20.06
C GLN A 35 19.42 14.59 21.30
N ASN A 36 20.18 15.67 21.28
CA ASN A 36 20.28 16.62 22.39
C ASN A 36 19.30 17.80 22.27
N ASP A 37 18.42 17.80 21.25
CA ASP A 37 17.38 18.82 21.13
C ASP A 37 16.31 18.60 22.18
N VAL A 38 16.14 19.61 23.06
CA VAL A 38 15.15 19.60 24.14
C VAL A 38 13.69 19.51 23.66
N LYS A 39 13.45 19.77 22.39
CA LYS A 39 12.12 19.61 21.78
C LYS A 39 11.84 18.19 21.34
N ARG A 40 12.85 17.33 21.28
CA ARG A 40 12.72 15.95 20.81
C ARG A 40 12.12 15.08 21.91
N GLN A 41 11.01 14.45 21.60
CA GLN A 41 10.43 13.43 22.47
C GLN A 41 11.16 12.11 22.26
N LEU A 42 11.95 11.69 23.25
CA LEU A 42 12.66 10.41 23.20
C LEU A 42 11.67 9.26 23.05
N ASN A 43 11.95 8.37 22.11
CA ASN A 43 11.23 7.10 22.00
C ASN A 43 11.88 6.08 22.93
N PRO A 44 11.22 5.66 24.03
CA PRO A 44 11.80 4.72 25.00
C PRO A 44 12.05 3.32 24.39
N ALA A 45 11.56 3.04 23.21
CA ALA A 45 11.83 1.80 22.49
C ALA A 45 13.16 1.84 21.70
N ILE A 46 13.79 3.01 21.56
CA ILE A 46 15.07 3.19 20.88
C ILE A 46 16.12 3.55 21.94
N GLU A 47 16.91 2.57 22.34
CA GLU A 47 18.00 2.74 23.30
C GLU A 47 19.35 2.99 22.63
N GLU A 48 19.57 2.35 21.48
CA GLU A 48 20.81 2.44 20.70
C GLU A 48 20.50 2.71 19.22
N THR A 49 21.32 3.55 18.60
CA THR A 49 21.24 3.85 17.16
C THR A 49 22.51 3.35 16.46
N ILE A 50 22.33 2.68 15.34
CA ILE A 50 23.41 2.19 14.49
C ILE A 50 23.24 2.78 13.10
N ILE A 51 24.29 3.45 12.60
CA ILE A 51 24.34 3.97 11.24
C ILE A 51 24.92 2.90 10.34
N LEU A 52 24.21 2.59 9.26
CA LEU A 52 24.64 1.63 8.24
C LEU A 52 24.97 2.37 6.94
N ASP A 53 26.19 2.19 6.44
CA ASP A 53 26.53 2.57 5.07
C ASP A 53 26.21 1.39 4.13
N LEU A 54 25.28 1.61 3.20
CA LEU A 54 24.78 0.56 2.32
C LEU A 54 25.16 0.85 0.85
N LYS A 55 25.94 -0.04 0.27
CA LYS A 55 26.21 -0.02 -1.16
C LYS A 55 25.21 -0.90 -1.90
N ILE A 56 24.38 -0.29 -2.75
CA ILE A 56 23.41 -1.00 -3.59
C ILE A 56 24.05 -1.28 -4.96
N GLU A 57 24.14 -2.57 -5.33
CA GLU A 57 24.62 -2.95 -6.65
C GLU A 57 23.61 -2.54 -7.74
N ALA A 58 24.10 -2.06 -8.88
CA ALA A 58 23.26 -1.60 -9.98
C ALA A 58 22.28 -2.66 -10.54
N ALA A 59 22.62 -3.95 -10.37
CA ALA A 59 21.77 -5.06 -10.78
C ALA A 59 20.84 -5.54 -9.66
N ALA A 60 20.79 -4.86 -8.50
CA ALA A 60 19.88 -5.23 -7.43
C ALA A 60 18.44 -5.06 -7.90
N ALA A 61 17.65 -6.12 -7.77
CA ALA A 61 16.24 -6.04 -8.14
C ALA A 61 15.50 -5.05 -7.23
N ALA A 62 14.68 -4.19 -7.81
CA ALA A 62 13.82 -3.27 -7.08
C ALA A 62 12.82 -4.03 -6.18
N GLY A 63 12.34 -3.37 -5.14
CA GLY A 63 11.32 -3.87 -4.23
C GLY A 63 11.79 -3.95 -2.78
N ARG A 64 10.89 -4.47 -1.94
CA ARG A 64 11.11 -4.61 -0.50
C ARG A 64 12.17 -5.66 -0.19
N ARG A 65 13.04 -5.34 0.77
CA ARG A 65 14.06 -6.19 1.37
C ARG A 65 13.91 -6.19 2.89
N GLU A 66 14.55 -7.14 3.54
CA GLU A 66 14.69 -7.17 4.99
C GLU A 66 16.14 -6.92 5.36
N VAL A 67 16.37 -5.97 6.27
CA VAL A 67 17.64 -5.73 6.92
C VAL A 67 17.61 -6.33 8.31
N ARG A 68 18.61 -7.11 8.67
CA ARG A 68 18.80 -7.71 10.00
C ARG A 68 20.22 -7.48 10.46
N LEU A 69 20.38 -7.12 11.72
CA LEU A 69 21.67 -7.01 12.35
C LEU A 69 22.02 -8.32 13.05
N ARG A 70 23.26 -8.78 12.85
CA ARG A 70 23.82 -9.93 13.56
C ARG A 70 24.88 -9.45 14.54
N THR A 71 24.69 -9.73 15.82
CA THR A 71 25.64 -9.45 16.89
C THR A 71 26.07 -10.74 17.58
N ALA A 72 26.95 -10.64 18.56
CA ALA A 72 27.30 -11.76 19.42
C ALA A 72 26.10 -12.28 20.25
N ALA A 73 25.12 -11.43 20.53
CA ALA A 73 23.92 -11.78 21.27
C ALA A 73 22.83 -12.46 20.41
N GLY A 74 22.92 -12.36 19.07
CA GLY A 74 21.93 -12.96 18.17
C GLY A 74 21.70 -12.17 16.89
N VAL A 75 20.52 -12.41 16.28
CA VAL A 75 20.04 -11.71 15.08
C VAL A 75 18.83 -10.89 15.44
N SER A 76 18.79 -9.63 15.00
CA SER A 76 17.64 -8.74 15.22
C SER A 76 16.38 -9.21 14.47
N ASN A 77 15.22 -8.67 14.84
CA ASN A 77 14.03 -8.66 14.00
C ASN A 77 14.33 -7.96 12.65
N PRO A 78 13.55 -8.26 11.60
CA PRO A 78 13.72 -7.60 10.30
C PRO A 78 13.20 -6.16 10.34
N ILE A 79 13.90 -5.28 9.64
CA ILE A 79 13.43 -3.93 9.29
C ILE A 79 13.23 -3.89 7.78
N ALA A 80 12.15 -3.25 7.34
CA ALA A 80 11.88 -3.06 5.92
C ALA A 80 12.90 -2.09 5.31
N PHE A 81 13.43 -2.46 4.16
CA PHE A 81 14.30 -1.64 3.33
C PHE A 81 13.83 -1.73 1.88
N HIS A 82 13.73 -0.61 1.18
CA HIS A 82 13.28 -0.60 -0.20
C HIS A 82 14.40 -0.22 -1.16
N VAL A 83 14.59 -1.03 -2.19
CA VAL A 83 15.42 -0.68 -3.34
C VAL A 83 14.51 -0.05 -4.38
N GLY A 84 14.64 1.24 -4.61
CA GLY A 84 13.85 2.01 -5.57
C GLY A 84 14.47 2.02 -6.97
N MET A 85 13.68 2.47 -7.96
CA MET A 85 14.13 2.70 -9.33
C MET A 85 14.25 4.18 -9.68
N HIS A 86 13.79 5.07 -8.80
CA HIS A 86 13.77 6.51 -9.00
C HIS A 86 14.88 7.18 -8.20
N PRO A 87 15.31 8.39 -8.60
CA PRO A 87 16.18 9.21 -7.76
C PRO A 87 15.58 9.43 -6.38
N GLU A 88 16.41 9.30 -5.35
CA GLU A 88 15.99 9.44 -3.96
C GLU A 88 16.49 10.76 -3.39
N PHE A 89 15.62 11.43 -2.65
CA PHE A 89 15.90 12.68 -1.97
C PHE A 89 15.60 12.50 -0.49
N LEU A 90 16.50 12.95 0.33
CA LEU A 90 16.28 13.07 1.77
C LEU A 90 15.83 14.50 2.05
N GLU A 91 14.88 14.66 2.95
CA GLU A 91 14.48 15.98 3.44
C GLU A 91 15.66 16.76 4.02
N GLN A 92 15.52 18.07 4.05
CA GLN A 92 16.50 18.97 4.68
C GLN A 92 15.75 19.91 5.62
N GLU A 93 16.01 19.73 6.91
CA GLU A 93 15.43 20.54 7.96
C GLU A 93 16.15 21.91 8.13
N PRO A 94 15.43 22.96 8.50
CA PRO A 94 13.99 23.05 8.76
C PRO A 94 13.19 23.21 7.46
N ASN A 95 12.10 22.47 7.32
CA ASN A 95 11.22 22.51 6.14
C ASN A 95 9.74 22.77 6.48
N ASP A 96 9.40 23.10 7.75
CA ASP A 96 8.04 23.31 8.27
C ASP A 96 7.35 24.54 7.66
N ALA A 97 8.07 25.63 7.53
CA ALA A 97 7.50 26.89 7.12
C ALA A 97 7.92 27.24 5.70
N GLN A 98 6.94 27.33 4.81
CA GLN A 98 7.07 27.73 3.40
C GLN A 98 8.46 27.38 2.87
N ALA A 99 8.60 26.18 2.34
CA ALA A 99 9.86 25.57 1.96
C ALA A 99 10.87 26.60 1.48
N GLY A 100 11.80 26.95 2.36
CA GLY A 100 12.99 27.68 1.93
C GLY A 100 13.64 26.79 0.88
N GLU A 101 14.11 27.35 -0.19
CA GLU A 101 14.89 26.78 -1.31
C GLU A 101 15.19 25.26 -1.36
N SER A 102 14.30 24.43 -0.80
CA SER A 102 14.35 22.97 -0.95
C SER A 102 14.29 22.70 -2.44
N VAL A 103 15.42 22.36 -3.03
CA VAL A 103 15.54 22.11 -4.47
C VAL A 103 14.54 21.02 -4.81
N ALA A 104 13.51 21.43 -5.54
CA ALA A 104 12.48 20.52 -5.97
C ALA A 104 13.09 19.40 -6.82
N PRO A 105 12.93 18.15 -6.46
CA PRO A 105 13.36 17.06 -7.30
C PRO A 105 12.58 17.10 -8.61
N SER A 106 13.26 16.81 -9.71
CA SER A 106 12.53 16.52 -10.95
C SER A 106 11.80 15.19 -10.80
N LEU A 107 10.50 15.21 -11.03
CA LEU A 107 9.71 13.97 -10.98
C LEU A 107 9.96 13.08 -12.23
N PRO A 108 9.90 11.76 -12.13
CA PRO A 108 9.56 10.99 -10.91
C PRO A 108 10.72 10.88 -9.93
N ALA A 109 10.39 10.90 -8.65
CA ALA A 109 11.35 10.85 -7.53
C ALA A 109 10.79 10.12 -6.32
N VAL A 110 11.67 9.75 -5.40
CA VAL A 110 11.30 9.29 -4.06
C VAL A 110 11.79 10.32 -3.05
N LEU A 111 10.87 10.77 -2.19
CA LEU A 111 11.12 11.71 -1.11
C LEU A 111 11.11 10.91 0.19
N ASN A 112 12.19 11.00 0.95
CA ASN A 112 12.35 10.30 2.23
C ASN A 112 12.46 11.32 3.35
N GLY A 113 11.81 11.04 4.48
CA GLY A 113 11.88 11.90 5.64
C GLY A 113 11.39 11.26 6.92
N GLN A 114 11.32 12.08 7.98
CA GLN A 114 10.96 11.70 9.33
C GLN A 114 10.16 12.82 9.99
N ILE A 115 8.98 12.50 10.51
CA ILE A 115 8.13 13.48 11.21
C ILE A 115 8.45 13.48 12.71
N LEU A 116 8.98 14.60 13.20
CA LEU A 116 9.19 14.88 14.59
C LEU A 116 7.96 15.56 15.25
N PRO A 117 7.89 15.73 16.59
CA PRO A 117 6.72 16.32 17.24
C PRO A 117 6.39 17.74 16.76
N GLY A 118 5.22 17.91 16.15
CA GLY A 118 4.72 19.17 15.61
C GLY A 118 5.26 19.51 14.23
N ASP A 119 5.94 18.59 13.60
CA ASP A 119 6.62 18.72 12.32
C ASP A 119 5.67 18.60 11.12
N VAL A 120 6.01 19.27 10.03
CA VAL A 120 5.28 19.30 8.76
C VAL A 120 6.26 19.44 7.61
N ASP A 121 6.52 18.37 6.89
CA ASP A 121 7.49 18.39 5.79
C ASP A 121 6.88 18.86 4.49
N ARG A 122 7.58 19.73 3.78
CA ARG A 122 7.14 20.33 2.54
C ARG A 122 8.16 20.16 1.42
N PHE A 123 7.67 19.70 0.27
CA PHE A 123 8.46 19.53 -0.94
C PHE A 123 7.85 20.32 -2.10
N ARG A 124 8.66 21.16 -2.76
CA ARG A 124 8.22 21.88 -3.95
C ARG A 124 8.71 21.19 -5.21
N PHE A 125 7.87 21.12 -6.21
CA PHE A 125 8.21 20.59 -7.53
C PHE A 125 7.46 21.34 -8.62
N THR A 126 7.94 21.24 -9.86
CA THR A 126 7.25 21.78 -11.03
C THR A 126 6.49 20.67 -11.74
N ALA A 127 5.28 20.97 -12.18
CA ALA A 127 4.46 20.07 -12.98
C ALA A 127 3.83 20.80 -14.17
N ARG A 128 3.53 20.05 -15.23
CA ARG A 128 2.96 20.57 -16.48
C ARG A 128 1.48 20.24 -16.58
N LYS A 129 0.77 21.13 -17.24
CA LYS A 129 -0.64 20.91 -17.56
C LYS A 129 -0.86 19.56 -18.26
N GLY A 130 -1.80 18.78 -17.71
CA GLY A 130 -2.19 17.48 -18.24
C GLY A 130 -1.46 16.31 -17.61
N GLU A 131 -0.33 16.53 -16.91
CA GLU A 131 0.34 15.47 -16.16
C GLU A 131 -0.61 14.85 -15.14
N LYS A 132 -0.55 13.54 -15.02
CA LYS A 132 -1.36 12.76 -14.08
C LYS A 132 -0.46 12.25 -12.96
N LEU A 133 -0.34 13.04 -11.91
CA LEU A 133 0.51 12.73 -10.78
C LEU A 133 -0.09 11.63 -9.92
N VAL A 134 0.75 10.70 -9.52
CA VAL A 134 0.48 9.67 -8.51
C VAL A 134 1.54 9.84 -7.42
N LEU A 135 1.08 10.04 -6.18
CA LEU A 135 1.92 10.17 -5.01
C LEU A 135 1.58 9.05 -4.04
N VAL A 136 2.50 8.14 -3.81
CA VAL A 136 2.31 6.94 -2.98
C VAL A 136 3.18 7.05 -1.74
N VAL A 137 2.57 7.03 -0.57
CA VAL A 137 3.28 7.01 0.70
C VAL A 137 3.51 5.59 1.16
N LEU A 138 4.69 5.35 1.69
CA LEU A 138 5.00 4.23 2.57
C LEU A 138 5.42 4.85 3.91
N ALA A 139 4.63 4.63 4.94
CA ALA A 139 4.87 5.09 6.30
C ALA A 139 4.62 3.93 7.27
N ARG A 140 3.37 3.58 7.53
CA ARG A 140 3.04 2.44 8.38
C ARG A 140 3.54 1.11 7.80
N GLN A 141 3.62 0.98 6.48
CA GLN A 141 4.19 -0.20 5.83
C GLN A 141 5.70 -0.35 6.06
N LEU A 142 6.42 0.73 6.34
CA LEU A 142 7.85 0.68 6.70
C LEU A 142 8.04 0.21 8.14
N VAL A 143 7.26 0.78 9.06
CA VAL A 143 7.30 0.47 10.49
C VAL A 143 5.89 0.08 10.95
N PRO A 144 5.47 -1.18 10.71
CA PRO A 144 4.15 -1.66 11.07
C PRO A 144 4.05 -1.78 12.59
N TYR A 145 3.47 -0.79 13.23
CA TYR A 145 3.32 -0.73 14.67
C TYR A 145 1.93 -1.22 15.08
N LEU A 146 1.87 -2.32 15.82
CA LEU A 146 0.66 -2.83 16.45
C LEU A 146 0.50 -2.19 17.82
N ALA A 147 0.28 -0.88 17.85
CA ALA A 147 -0.07 -0.25 19.10
C ALA A 147 -1.56 -0.40 19.35
N ASP A 148 -1.89 -0.86 20.51
CA ASP A 148 -3.22 -0.92 21.09
C ASP A 148 -3.72 0.45 21.57
N ALA A 149 -2.83 1.42 21.67
CA ALA A 149 -3.14 2.78 22.08
C ALA A 149 -3.42 3.68 20.88
N VAL A 150 -4.38 4.56 21.04
CA VAL A 150 -4.78 5.61 20.13
C VAL A 150 -3.65 6.58 19.87
N PRO A 151 -3.40 6.87 18.65
CA PRO A 151 -2.80 6.04 17.64
C PRO A 151 -1.30 5.90 17.93
N GLY A 152 -0.82 4.69 17.99
CA GLY A 152 0.60 4.38 18.26
C GLY A 152 1.49 4.42 17.04
N TRP A 153 0.92 4.58 15.85
CA TRP A 153 1.65 4.60 14.58
C TRP A 153 1.61 5.97 13.91
N PHE A 154 2.49 6.18 12.93
CA PHE A 154 2.43 7.32 12.04
C PHE A 154 1.20 7.19 11.11
N GLN A 155 0.24 8.08 11.28
CA GLN A 155 -0.88 8.23 10.36
C GLN A 155 -0.60 9.41 9.42
N ALA A 156 0.07 9.10 8.32
CA ALA A 156 0.46 10.10 7.34
C ALA A 156 -0.77 10.71 6.65
N THR A 157 -0.70 12.02 6.44
CA THR A 157 -1.63 12.74 5.55
C THR A 157 -0.84 13.47 4.49
N LEU A 158 -1.36 13.51 3.27
CA LEU A 158 -0.83 14.28 2.16
C LEU A 158 -1.77 15.42 1.79
N ALA A 159 -1.22 16.62 1.62
CA ALA A 159 -1.91 17.73 1.00
C ALA A 159 -1.06 18.29 -0.15
N LEU A 160 -1.70 18.62 -1.26
CA LEU A 160 -1.07 19.25 -2.42
C LEU A 160 -1.61 20.66 -2.57
N TYR A 161 -0.70 21.63 -2.66
CA TYR A 161 -1.03 23.04 -2.82
C TYR A 161 -0.56 23.55 -4.18
N ASP A 162 -1.32 24.50 -4.75
CA ASP A 162 -0.93 25.22 -5.94
C ASP A 162 0.02 26.42 -5.61
N ALA A 163 0.45 27.14 -6.64
CA ALA A 163 1.34 28.28 -6.49
C ALA A 163 0.73 29.44 -5.67
N ASP A 164 -0.58 29.51 -5.57
CA ASP A 164 -1.32 30.50 -4.75
C ASP A 164 -1.48 30.05 -3.29
N GLY A 165 -0.96 28.87 -2.92
CA GLY A 165 -1.08 28.28 -1.59
C GLY A 165 -2.47 27.70 -1.29
N ARG A 166 -3.28 27.40 -2.32
CA ARG A 166 -4.57 26.74 -2.14
C ARG A 166 -4.37 25.22 -2.17
N GLU A 167 -4.99 24.54 -1.21
CA GLU A 167 -5.06 23.07 -1.24
C GLU A 167 -5.90 22.63 -2.45
N VAL A 168 -5.29 21.82 -3.32
CA VAL A 168 -5.90 21.33 -4.56
C VAL A 168 -6.17 19.83 -4.54
N ALA A 169 -5.53 19.10 -3.62
CA ALA A 169 -5.82 17.69 -3.35
C ALA A 169 -5.36 17.32 -1.93
N PHE A 170 -6.05 16.33 -1.34
CA PHE A 170 -5.75 15.79 -0.02
C PHE A 170 -5.99 14.28 -0.01
N ALA A 171 -5.19 13.54 0.75
CA ALA A 171 -5.38 12.12 1.04
C ALA A 171 -4.83 11.79 2.44
N ASP A 172 -5.56 10.98 3.20
CA ASP A 172 -5.19 10.48 4.53
C ASP A 172 -5.16 8.96 4.61
N ASP A 173 -5.68 8.29 3.57
CA ASP A 173 -5.62 6.85 3.38
C ASP A 173 -5.69 6.49 1.90
N TYR A 174 -5.63 5.21 1.60
CA TYR A 174 -6.01 4.66 0.31
C TYR A 174 -6.92 3.45 0.53
N ARG A 175 -8.22 3.63 0.33
CA ARG A 175 -9.26 2.64 0.61
C ARG A 175 -9.26 2.31 2.12
N PHE A 176 -8.75 1.12 2.48
CA PHE A 176 -8.62 0.64 3.87
C PHE A 176 -7.16 0.51 4.31
N HIS A 177 -6.22 1.03 3.53
CA HIS A 177 -4.81 1.12 3.88
C HIS A 177 -4.50 2.50 4.46
N PRO A 178 -3.86 2.57 5.62
CA PRO A 178 -3.61 3.85 6.30
C PRO A 178 -2.50 4.69 5.64
N ASP A 179 -1.73 4.14 4.71
CA ASP A 179 -0.75 4.89 3.94
C ASP A 179 -1.43 5.52 2.73
N PRO A 180 -1.46 6.86 2.59
CA PRO A 180 -2.23 7.52 1.56
C PRO A 180 -1.65 7.36 0.16
N VAL A 181 -2.54 7.36 -0.82
CA VAL A 181 -2.22 7.54 -2.23
C VAL A 181 -3.01 8.72 -2.76
N LEU A 182 -2.32 9.74 -3.28
CA LEU A 182 -2.94 10.91 -3.83
C LEU A 182 -2.83 10.90 -5.36
N PHE A 183 -3.96 11.14 -6.02
CA PHE A 183 -4.05 11.24 -7.48
C PHE A 183 -4.43 12.66 -7.87
N TYR A 184 -3.67 13.26 -8.78
CA TYR A 184 -3.93 14.62 -9.21
C TYR A 184 -3.67 14.82 -10.70
N ARG A 185 -4.64 15.38 -11.41
CA ARG A 185 -4.44 15.82 -12.80
C ARG A 185 -4.11 17.29 -12.80
N VAL A 186 -2.91 17.64 -13.19
CA VAL A 186 -2.39 19.01 -13.22
C VAL A 186 -3.20 19.87 -14.20
N PRO A 187 -3.88 20.94 -13.75
CA PRO A 187 -4.72 21.77 -14.62
C PRO A 187 -3.93 22.83 -15.39
N GLN A 188 -2.76 23.23 -14.89
CA GLN A 188 -1.91 24.27 -15.48
C GLN A 188 -0.45 24.05 -15.11
N ASP A 189 0.46 24.55 -15.96
CA ASP A 189 1.90 24.56 -15.65
C ASP A 189 2.16 25.39 -14.40
N GLY A 190 3.00 24.90 -13.52
CA GLY A 190 3.31 25.65 -12.30
C GLY A 190 4.16 24.90 -11.30
N THR A 191 4.42 25.59 -10.19
CA THR A 191 5.03 25.01 -9.00
C THR A 191 3.93 24.56 -8.07
N TYR A 192 4.08 23.34 -7.56
CA TYR A 192 3.20 22.74 -6.58
C TYR A 192 3.99 22.45 -5.33
N GLU A 193 3.32 22.46 -4.19
CA GLU A 193 3.90 22.12 -2.89
C GLU A 193 3.17 20.92 -2.31
N LEU A 194 3.92 19.87 -2.01
CA LEU A 194 3.44 18.69 -1.30
C LEU A 194 3.75 18.84 0.18
N GLU A 195 2.75 18.64 1.01
CA GLU A 195 2.87 18.60 2.46
C GLU A 195 2.61 17.18 2.94
N ILE A 196 3.45 16.69 3.85
CA ILE A 196 3.21 15.49 4.62
C ILE A 196 3.34 15.79 6.11
N ARG A 197 2.45 15.22 6.92
CA ARG A 197 2.44 15.31 8.38
C ARG A 197 1.70 14.15 9.01
N ASP A 198 1.84 13.99 10.32
CA ASP A 198 0.94 13.11 11.08
C ASP A 198 -0.45 13.77 11.23
N SER A 199 -1.51 12.98 11.16
CA SER A 199 -2.91 13.43 11.16
C SER A 199 -3.27 14.30 12.36
N ILE A 200 -2.63 14.11 13.52
CA ILE A 200 -2.83 14.89 14.75
C ILE A 200 -1.53 15.57 15.24
N TYR A 201 -0.59 15.83 14.33
CA TYR A 201 0.68 16.54 14.59
C TYR A 201 1.57 15.88 15.65
N ARG A 202 1.52 14.56 15.74
CA ARG A 202 2.51 13.83 16.52
C ARG A 202 3.75 13.61 15.69
N GLY A 203 4.80 13.21 16.34
CA GLY A 203 6.03 12.79 15.70
C GLY A 203 6.86 11.95 16.64
N ARG A 204 7.70 11.13 16.08
CA ARG A 204 8.65 10.29 16.79
C ARG A 204 9.80 9.93 15.87
N GLU A 205 10.87 9.40 16.44
CA GLU A 205 12.04 8.93 15.70
C GLU A 205 11.75 7.81 14.71
N ASP A 206 10.69 7.05 14.92
CA ASP A 206 10.23 5.96 14.04
C ASP A 206 9.10 6.39 13.08
N PHE A 207 8.72 7.68 13.07
CA PHE A 207 7.77 8.23 12.11
C PHE A 207 8.48 8.57 10.79
N VAL A 208 8.98 7.55 10.13
CA VAL A 208 9.69 7.69 8.86
C VAL A 208 8.76 7.40 7.67
N TYR A 209 9.03 8.06 6.54
CA TYR A 209 8.24 7.90 5.33
C TYR A 209 9.09 7.84 4.07
N ARG A 210 8.47 7.28 3.02
CA ARG A 210 8.93 7.34 1.63
C ARG A 210 7.74 7.73 0.76
N ILE A 211 7.86 8.79 -0.02
CA ILE A 211 6.84 9.19 -0.99
C ILE A 211 7.40 8.98 -2.39
N THR A 212 6.80 8.07 -3.15
CA THR A 212 7.09 7.96 -4.58
C THR A 212 6.15 8.88 -5.33
N ALA A 213 6.68 9.87 -6.04
CA ALA A 213 5.90 10.92 -6.71
C ALA A 213 6.24 11.01 -8.19
N GLY A 214 5.23 11.18 -9.05
CA GLY A 214 5.43 11.40 -10.48
C GLY A 214 4.29 10.91 -11.36
N GLU A 215 4.47 10.96 -12.67
CA GLU A 215 3.59 10.34 -13.66
C GLU A 215 3.87 8.84 -13.76
N LEU A 216 3.44 8.09 -12.74
CA LEU A 216 3.75 6.68 -12.56
C LEU A 216 2.55 5.79 -12.88
N PRO A 217 2.76 4.60 -13.46
CA PRO A 217 1.68 3.63 -13.62
C PRO A 217 1.22 3.14 -12.24
N PHE A 218 -0.09 3.17 -12.01
CA PHE A 218 -0.69 2.70 -10.76
C PHE A 218 -1.96 1.91 -11.05
N LEU A 219 -1.99 0.66 -10.62
CA LEU A 219 -3.15 -0.22 -10.68
C LEU A 219 -4.11 0.09 -9.54
N THR A 220 -5.37 0.39 -9.87
CA THR A 220 -6.43 0.49 -8.88
C THR A 220 -7.18 -0.82 -8.70
N HIS A 221 -7.44 -1.54 -9.78
CA HIS A 221 -8.09 -2.85 -9.77
C HIS A 221 -7.88 -3.59 -11.09
N VAL A 222 -8.27 -4.84 -11.12
CA VAL A 222 -8.21 -5.73 -12.29
C VAL A 222 -9.51 -6.51 -12.43
N PHE A 223 -9.80 -7.00 -13.64
CA PHE A 223 -10.94 -7.89 -13.89
C PHE A 223 -10.60 -8.92 -15.00
N PRO A 224 -10.92 -10.22 -14.84
CA PRO A 224 -11.43 -10.85 -13.61
C PRO A 224 -10.42 -10.78 -12.46
N LEU A 225 -10.85 -11.17 -11.27
CA LEU A 225 -10.00 -11.19 -10.06
C LEU A 225 -9.16 -12.47 -9.94
N GLY A 226 -9.45 -13.46 -10.78
CA GLY A 226 -8.77 -14.74 -10.75
C GLY A 226 -8.90 -15.53 -12.04
N ILE A 227 -8.29 -16.71 -12.04
CA ILE A 227 -8.28 -17.66 -13.14
C ILE A 227 -8.12 -19.09 -12.61
N GLN A 228 -8.73 -20.06 -13.27
CA GLN A 228 -8.55 -21.45 -12.91
C GLN A 228 -7.12 -21.93 -13.17
N THR A 229 -6.58 -22.76 -12.28
CA THR A 229 -5.27 -23.42 -12.45
C THR A 229 -5.21 -24.18 -13.79
N GLY A 230 -4.05 -24.19 -14.42
CA GLY A 230 -3.87 -24.82 -15.74
C GLY A 230 -4.40 -24.01 -16.92
N GLN A 231 -4.95 -22.82 -16.69
CA GLN A 231 -5.44 -21.91 -17.74
C GLN A 231 -4.52 -20.72 -17.92
N SER A 232 -4.65 -20.08 -19.08
CA SER A 232 -4.10 -18.75 -19.32
C SER A 232 -5.21 -17.85 -19.88
N GLY A 233 -5.16 -16.57 -19.54
CA GLY A 233 -6.22 -15.65 -19.92
C GLY A 233 -5.78 -14.20 -19.95
N THR A 234 -6.69 -13.34 -20.40
CA THR A 234 -6.53 -11.90 -20.44
C THR A 234 -7.21 -11.27 -19.24
N VAL A 235 -6.50 -10.39 -18.56
CA VAL A 235 -6.94 -9.61 -17.40
C VAL A 235 -7.01 -8.15 -17.82
N GLU A 236 -8.15 -7.53 -17.67
CA GLU A 236 -8.35 -6.09 -17.83
C GLU A 236 -7.71 -5.36 -16.65
N VAL A 237 -7.04 -4.27 -16.90
CA VAL A 237 -6.32 -3.50 -15.88
C VAL A 237 -6.81 -2.06 -15.87
N TYR A 238 -7.06 -1.53 -14.70
CA TYR A 238 -7.63 -0.20 -14.48
C TYR A 238 -6.73 0.60 -13.53
N GLY A 239 -6.59 1.89 -13.80
CA GLY A 239 -5.77 2.74 -12.95
C GLY A 239 -5.29 4.02 -13.62
N TRP A 240 -4.15 4.52 -13.15
CA TRP A 240 -3.52 5.75 -13.61
C TRP A 240 -2.27 5.45 -14.41
N ASN A 241 -2.07 6.17 -15.52
CA ASN A 241 -0.87 6.13 -16.38
C ASN A 241 -0.50 4.71 -16.87
N LEU A 242 -1.47 3.80 -16.95
CA LEU A 242 -1.22 2.46 -17.44
C LEU A 242 -0.90 2.49 -18.94
N PRO A 243 0.16 1.78 -19.39
CA PRO A 243 0.55 1.74 -20.79
C PRO A 243 -0.32 0.81 -21.63
N VAL A 244 -1.13 -0.05 -20.99
CA VAL A 244 -2.00 -1.06 -21.60
C VAL A 244 -3.32 -1.14 -20.85
N GLU A 245 -4.36 -1.63 -21.51
CA GLU A 245 -5.68 -1.88 -20.91
C GLU A 245 -5.87 -3.34 -20.47
N THR A 246 -4.99 -4.22 -20.93
CA THR A 246 -5.04 -5.64 -20.61
C THR A 246 -3.65 -6.23 -20.47
N VAL A 247 -3.54 -7.27 -19.64
CA VAL A 247 -2.33 -8.11 -19.50
C VAL A 247 -2.70 -9.58 -19.63
N SER A 248 -1.76 -10.40 -20.08
CA SER A 248 -1.91 -11.85 -20.05
C SER A 248 -1.44 -12.40 -18.73
N PHE A 249 -2.21 -13.33 -18.15
CA PHE A 249 -1.82 -14.08 -16.96
C PHE A 249 -1.79 -15.57 -17.29
N ASP A 250 -0.67 -16.21 -17.00
CA ASP A 250 -0.48 -17.64 -17.25
C ASP A 250 -0.46 -18.40 -15.91
N ALA A 251 -1.47 -19.26 -15.71
CA ALA A 251 -1.60 -20.13 -14.56
C ALA A 251 -1.36 -21.61 -14.89
N THR A 252 -0.77 -21.92 -16.04
CA THR A 252 -0.55 -23.31 -16.51
C THR A 252 0.21 -24.15 -15.47
N ASP A 253 1.25 -23.58 -14.87
CA ASP A 253 2.08 -24.28 -13.86
C ASP A 253 1.89 -23.73 -12.44
N LYS A 254 0.82 -22.93 -12.20
CA LYS A 254 0.58 -22.34 -10.88
C LYS A 254 -0.33 -23.21 -10.03
N GLN A 255 0.02 -23.29 -8.76
CA GLN A 255 -0.86 -23.90 -7.74
C GLN A 255 -1.92 -22.90 -7.28
N PRO A 256 -3.05 -23.36 -6.72
CA PRO A 256 -4.03 -22.47 -6.09
C PRO A 256 -3.37 -21.54 -5.07
N GLY A 257 -3.71 -20.26 -5.12
CA GLY A 257 -3.14 -19.23 -4.24
C GLY A 257 -3.29 -17.81 -4.78
N ARG A 258 -2.74 -16.85 -4.04
CA ARG A 258 -2.70 -15.44 -4.43
C ARG A 258 -1.35 -15.10 -5.06
N TYR A 259 -1.40 -14.42 -6.17
CA TYR A 259 -0.23 -14.00 -6.93
C TYR A 259 -0.26 -12.49 -7.12
N PRO A 260 0.89 -11.81 -7.01
CA PRO A 260 0.96 -10.40 -7.34
C PRO A 260 0.83 -10.21 -8.86
N LEU A 261 -0.02 -9.28 -9.27
CA LEU A 261 -0.14 -8.82 -10.64
C LEU A 261 0.28 -7.36 -10.72
N SER A 262 1.15 -7.05 -11.66
CA SER A 262 1.61 -5.70 -11.98
C SER A 262 1.62 -5.49 -13.48
N VAL A 263 1.65 -4.22 -13.90
CA VAL A 263 1.79 -3.82 -15.30
C VAL A 263 3.19 -3.29 -15.54
N GLU A 264 3.90 -3.91 -16.47
CA GLU A 264 5.21 -3.45 -16.90
C GLU A 264 5.08 -2.35 -17.95
N GLY A 265 5.59 -1.16 -17.66
CA GLY A 265 5.77 -0.08 -18.60
C GLY A 265 7.17 -0.06 -19.21
N ARG A 266 7.43 0.90 -20.07
CA ARG A 266 8.76 1.05 -20.71
C ARG A 266 9.87 1.39 -19.73
N GLN A 267 9.56 2.15 -18.68
CA GLN A 267 10.53 2.66 -17.71
C GLN A 267 10.15 2.26 -16.27
N PHE A 268 8.88 2.07 -15.99
CA PHE A 268 8.37 1.86 -14.64
C PHE A 268 7.37 0.72 -14.60
N THR A 269 7.37 -0.03 -13.52
CA THR A 269 6.38 -1.05 -13.20
C THR A 269 5.37 -0.46 -12.22
N SER A 270 4.09 -0.81 -12.36
CA SER A 270 3.04 -0.38 -11.43
C SER A 270 3.23 -0.99 -10.03
N ASN A 271 2.42 -0.52 -9.08
CA ASN A 271 2.15 -1.28 -7.86
C ASN A 271 1.62 -2.68 -8.19
N GLN A 272 1.59 -3.55 -7.21
CA GLN A 272 1.04 -4.90 -7.31
C GLN A 272 -0.35 -4.93 -6.69
N VAL A 273 -1.26 -5.66 -7.35
CA VAL A 273 -2.57 -6.00 -6.83
C VAL A 273 -2.70 -7.53 -6.74
N PRO A 274 -3.48 -8.07 -5.80
CA PRO A 274 -3.68 -9.52 -5.70
C PRO A 274 -4.49 -10.04 -6.88
N PHE A 275 -4.10 -11.20 -7.38
CA PHE A 275 -4.81 -11.98 -8.39
C PHE A 275 -4.85 -13.44 -7.94
N THR A 276 -6.00 -14.10 -8.04
CA THR A 276 -6.15 -15.47 -7.54
C THR A 276 -5.97 -16.52 -8.63
N VAL A 277 -5.39 -17.63 -8.25
CA VAL A 277 -5.47 -18.89 -9.02
C VAL A 277 -6.22 -19.90 -8.17
N ASP A 278 -7.26 -20.51 -8.71
CA ASP A 278 -8.08 -21.47 -7.98
C ASP A 278 -8.23 -22.80 -8.74
N ALA A 279 -8.58 -23.86 -8.02
CA ALA A 279 -8.81 -25.17 -8.62
C ALA A 279 -10.21 -25.30 -9.23
N LEU A 280 -11.17 -24.48 -8.80
CA LEU A 280 -12.55 -24.52 -9.27
C LEU A 280 -12.69 -23.88 -10.66
N PRO A 281 -13.70 -24.31 -11.46
CA PRO A 281 -14.04 -23.61 -12.68
C PRO A 281 -14.42 -22.16 -12.41
N GLU A 282 -13.98 -21.25 -13.27
CA GLU A 282 -14.30 -19.83 -13.17
C GLU A 282 -15.17 -19.37 -14.35
N LEU A 283 -16.14 -18.54 -14.04
CA LEU A 283 -17.03 -17.88 -14.99
C LEU A 283 -16.92 -16.36 -14.81
N ARG A 284 -17.23 -15.63 -15.87
CA ARG A 284 -17.54 -14.20 -15.78
C ARG A 284 -19.05 -14.02 -15.79
N GLU A 285 -19.54 -13.08 -15.03
CA GLU A 285 -20.93 -12.66 -15.10
C GLU A 285 -21.32 -12.20 -16.51
N GLN A 286 -22.60 -12.19 -16.76
CA GLN A 286 -23.18 -11.68 -17.99
C GLN A 286 -24.35 -10.77 -17.66
N GLU A 287 -24.21 -9.50 -17.94
CA GLU A 287 -25.24 -8.50 -17.74
C GLU A 287 -26.27 -8.48 -18.90
N PRO A 288 -27.53 -8.12 -18.64
CA PRO A 288 -28.10 -7.84 -17.33
C PRO A 288 -28.43 -9.10 -16.53
N ASN A 289 -28.15 -9.11 -15.23
CA ASN A 289 -28.41 -10.25 -14.34
C ASN A 289 -29.12 -9.82 -13.01
N ASN A 290 -29.80 -8.69 -13.03
CA ASN A 290 -30.37 -8.00 -11.86
C ASN A 290 -31.62 -8.68 -11.24
N ASP A 291 -32.17 -9.72 -11.85
CA ASP A 291 -33.38 -10.40 -11.36
C ASP A 291 -33.38 -11.92 -11.68
N ALA A 292 -34.35 -12.65 -11.10
CA ALA A 292 -34.45 -14.09 -11.29
C ALA A 292 -34.68 -14.52 -12.75
N ALA A 293 -35.24 -13.65 -13.61
CA ALA A 293 -35.51 -13.98 -15.00
C ALA A 293 -34.24 -13.91 -15.85
N SER A 294 -33.34 -12.99 -15.51
CA SER A 294 -32.05 -12.77 -16.17
C SER A 294 -30.89 -13.52 -15.48
N ALA A 295 -31.15 -14.15 -14.32
CA ALA A 295 -30.14 -14.84 -13.52
C ALA A 295 -29.40 -15.93 -14.27
N LEU A 296 -28.07 -15.91 -14.22
CA LEU A 296 -27.21 -16.93 -14.79
C LEU A 296 -27.35 -18.27 -14.02
N LEU A 297 -27.61 -19.37 -14.75
CA LEU A 297 -27.65 -20.70 -14.14
C LEU A 297 -26.23 -21.21 -13.88
N LEU A 298 -25.92 -21.43 -12.61
CA LEU A 298 -24.64 -21.96 -12.14
C LEU A 298 -24.69 -23.48 -11.96
N LYS A 299 -23.54 -24.10 -12.10
CA LYS A 299 -23.31 -25.52 -11.75
C LYS A 299 -22.22 -25.61 -10.67
N PRO A 300 -22.57 -25.50 -9.39
CA PRO A 300 -21.61 -25.61 -8.31
C PRO A 300 -20.85 -26.94 -8.29
N PRO A 301 -19.57 -26.97 -7.84
CA PRO A 301 -18.83 -25.84 -7.34
C PRO A 301 -18.23 -24.98 -8.47
N VAL A 302 -18.32 -23.66 -8.37
CA VAL A 302 -17.89 -22.72 -9.39
C VAL A 302 -17.54 -21.36 -8.75
N ILE A 303 -16.60 -20.63 -9.32
CA ILE A 303 -16.31 -19.24 -8.97
C ILE A 303 -16.90 -18.34 -10.06
N VAL A 304 -17.59 -17.28 -9.66
CA VAL A 304 -18.08 -16.24 -10.55
C VAL A 304 -17.30 -14.94 -10.29
N ASN A 305 -16.72 -14.40 -11.33
CA ASN A 305 -16.16 -13.05 -11.30
C ASN A 305 -17.24 -12.07 -11.78
N GLY A 306 -17.67 -11.19 -10.89
CA GLY A 306 -18.70 -10.18 -11.13
C GLY A 306 -18.28 -8.79 -10.70
N ARG A 307 -19.07 -7.78 -11.08
CA ARG A 307 -18.90 -6.37 -10.72
C ARG A 307 -20.23 -5.74 -10.42
N ILE A 308 -20.29 -5.00 -9.35
CA ILE A 308 -21.39 -4.07 -9.11
C ILE A 308 -21.12 -2.80 -9.94
N ASP A 309 -21.72 -2.71 -11.11
CA ASP A 309 -21.39 -1.70 -12.13
C ASP A 309 -21.95 -0.31 -11.82
N GLN A 310 -23.06 -0.24 -11.06
CA GLN A 310 -23.73 1.02 -10.72
C GLN A 310 -24.50 0.95 -9.39
N PRO A 311 -24.84 2.09 -8.78
CA PRO A 311 -25.68 2.08 -7.59
C PRO A 311 -27.04 1.43 -7.84
N GLY A 312 -27.40 0.46 -7.00
CA GLY A 312 -28.65 -0.31 -7.10
C GLY A 312 -28.53 -1.57 -7.95
N ASP A 313 -27.35 -1.91 -8.38
CA ASP A 313 -27.05 -3.13 -9.08
C ASP A 313 -27.12 -4.36 -8.17
N TRP A 314 -27.66 -5.44 -8.72
CA TRP A 314 -27.81 -6.74 -8.06
C TRP A 314 -27.37 -7.85 -9.00
N ASP A 315 -26.36 -8.60 -8.62
CA ASP A 315 -25.94 -9.78 -9.37
C ASP A 315 -26.72 -10.99 -8.89
N VAL A 316 -27.65 -11.47 -9.71
CA VAL A 316 -28.50 -12.61 -9.39
C VAL A 316 -28.05 -13.85 -10.14
N TYR A 317 -27.80 -14.89 -9.38
CA TYR A 317 -27.42 -16.20 -9.88
C TYR A 317 -28.42 -17.24 -9.41
N ARG A 318 -28.64 -18.30 -10.18
CA ARG A 318 -29.45 -19.44 -9.78
C ARG A 318 -28.69 -20.74 -9.92
N PHE A 319 -29.02 -21.69 -9.10
CA PHE A 319 -28.45 -23.03 -9.16
C PHE A 319 -29.53 -24.06 -8.75
N ASP A 320 -29.37 -25.29 -9.25
CA ASP A 320 -30.25 -26.41 -8.86
C ASP A 320 -29.70 -27.04 -7.59
N GLY A 321 -30.54 -27.23 -6.60
CA GLY A 321 -30.22 -27.87 -5.33
C GLY A 321 -31.05 -29.14 -5.09
N ARG A 322 -30.76 -29.82 -3.98
CA ARG A 322 -31.55 -30.94 -3.48
C ARG A 322 -31.83 -30.73 -2.00
N ALA A 323 -33.01 -31.10 -1.58
CA ALA A 323 -33.39 -31.08 -0.16
C ALA A 323 -32.33 -31.76 0.70
N GLY A 324 -31.93 -31.14 1.80
CA GLY A 324 -30.86 -31.61 2.67
C GLY A 324 -29.42 -31.40 2.15
N GLY A 325 -29.26 -30.91 0.92
CA GLY A 325 -27.95 -30.51 0.38
C GLY A 325 -27.35 -29.32 1.14
N GLN A 326 -26.06 -29.36 1.41
CA GLN A 326 -25.34 -28.25 2.03
C GLN A 326 -24.71 -27.38 0.95
N VAL A 327 -24.92 -26.06 1.06
CA VAL A 327 -24.38 -25.06 0.15
C VAL A 327 -23.60 -24.06 0.96
N ILE A 328 -22.40 -23.72 0.47
CA ILE A 328 -21.55 -22.62 0.95
C ILE A 328 -21.47 -21.61 -0.16
N VAL A 329 -21.78 -20.36 0.14
CA VAL A 329 -21.62 -19.21 -0.76
C VAL A 329 -20.72 -18.20 -0.06
N GLU A 330 -19.69 -17.75 -0.75
CA GLU A 330 -18.69 -16.86 -0.19
C GLU A 330 -18.31 -15.79 -1.21
N VAL A 331 -18.17 -14.55 -0.74
CA VAL A 331 -17.60 -13.44 -1.51
C VAL A 331 -16.13 -13.31 -1.19
N LEU A 332 -15.31 -13.11 -2.20
CA LEU A 332 -13.91 -12.68 -2.12
C LEU A 332 -13.77 -11.32 -2.79
N ALA A 333 -13.91 -10.26 -2.03
CA ALA A 333 -13.79 -8.89 -2.50
C ALA A 333 -12.73 -8.12 -1.71
N ARG A 334 -12.98 -7.85 -0.44
CA ARG A 334 -12.06 -7.11 0.43
C ARG A 334 -10.70 -7.81 0.57
N ARG A 335 -10.72 -9.12 0.65
CA ARG A 335 -9.50 -9.95 0.67
C ARG A 335 -8.69 -9.87 -0.63
N LEU A 336 -9.28 -9.34 -1.70
CA LEU A 336 -8.62 -9.04 -2.99
C LEU A 336 -8.48 -7.53 -3.23
N GLU A 337 -8.52 -6.73 -2.15
CA GLU A 337 -8.38 -5.27 -2.18
C GLU A 337 -9.50 -4.52 -2.93
N SER A 338 -10.64 -5.17 -3.18
CA SER A 338 -11.84 -4.48 -3.63
C SER A 338 -12.41 -3.61 -2.51
N PRO A 339 -12.86 -2.38 -2.80
CA PRO A 339 -13.51 -1.53 -1.80
C PRO A 339 -14.94 -2.00 -1.44
N MET A 340 -15.44 -3.05 -2.08
CA MET A 340 -16.79 -3.56 -1.89
C MET A 340 -16.98 -4.08 -0.46
N ASP A 341 -18.12 -3.75 0.12
CA ASP A 341 -18.71 -4.34 1.31
C ASP A 341 -19.95 -5.10 0.84
N SER A 342 -19.94 -6.41 0.96
CA SER A 342 -20.85 -7.29 0.23
C SER A 342 -22.03 -7.73 1.06
N VAL A 343 -23.20 -7.91 0.41
CA VAL A 343 -24.37 -8.56 1.00
C VAL A 343 -24.73 -9.78 0.16
N LEU A 344 -24.84 -10.95 0.80
CA LEU A 344 -25.34 -12.17 0.19
C LEU A 344 -26.77 -12.48 0.65
N LYS A 345 -27.63 -12.79 -0.31
CA LYS A 345 -29.02 -13.21 -0.05
C LYS A 345 -29.32 -14.46 -0.85
N VAL A 346 -29.81 -15.51 -0.18
CA VAL A 346 -30.32 -16.71 -0.84
C VAL A 346 -31.84 -16.78 -0.69
N THR A 347 -32.53 -17.04 -1.79
CA THR A 347 -34.00 -17.24 -1.82
C THR A 347 -34.32 -18.59 -2.43
N ASP A 348 -35.51 -19.10 -2.14
CA ASP A 348 -36.12 -20.20 -2.91
C ASP A 348 -36.63 -19.74 -4.29
N ALA A 349 -37.21 -20.66 -5.04
CA ALA A 349 -37.77 -20.39 -6.37
C ALA A 349 -38.96 -19.41 -6.36
N ASP A 350 -39.66 -19.29 -5.24
CA ASP A 350 -40.78 -18.39 -5.04
C ASP A 350 -40.34 -16.98 -4.57
N GLY A 351 -39.01 -16.77 -4.40
CA GLY A 351 -38.44 -15.52 -3.93
C GLY A 351 -38.46 -15.32 -2.42
N GLN A 352 -38.84 -16.34 -1.64
CA GLN A 352 -38.81 -16.29 -0.19
C GLN A 352 -37.35 -16.35 0.29
N GLN A 353 -36.97 -15.43 1.15
CA GLN A 353 -35.62 -15.39 1.71
C GLN A 353 -35.36 -16.60 2.60
N LEU A 354 -34.35 -17.39 2.26
CA LEU A 354 -33.87 -18.52 3.06
C LEU A 354 -32.76 -18.06 4.02
N MET A 355 -31.86 -17.24 3.54
CA MET A 355 -30.73 -16.72 4.33
C MET A 355 -30.22 -15.40 3.78
N LEU A 356 -29.63 -14.58 4.67
CA LEU A 356 -28.97 -13.32 4.33
C LEU A 356 -27.77 -13.16 5.24
N ASN A 357 -26.67 -12.63 4.70
CA ASN A 357 -25.48 -12.27 5.44
C ASN A 357 -24.82 -11.04 4.77
N ASP A 358 -24.43 -10.07 5.57
CA ASP A 358 -23.71 -8.87 5.16
C ASP A 358 -22.28 -8.82 5.72
N ASP A 359 -22.00 -9.60 6.76
CA ASP A 359 -20.69 -9.68 7.41
C ASP A 359 -20.29 -11.12 7.72
N CYS A 360 -19.04 -11.50 7.43
CA CYS A 360 -18.50 -12.75 7.91
C CYS A 360 -18.10 -12.63 9.39
N GLU A 361 -18.92 -13.15 10.28
CA GLU A 361 -18.73 -13.09 11.73
C GLU A 361 -17.90 -14.27 12.29
N ASP A 362 -17.45 -15.21 11.45
CA ASP A 362 -16.68 -16.36 11.90
C ASP A 362 -15.25 -15.97 12.29
N LEU A 363 -15.07 -15.61 13.55
CA LEU A 363 -13.76 -15.31 14.13
C LEU A 363 -12.82 -16.53 14.18
N ALA A 364 -13.35 -17.76 14.06
CA ALA A 364 -12.53 -18.97 14.07
C ALA A 364 -11.76 -19.18 12.76
N SER A 365 -12.25 -18.64 11.66
CA SER A 365 -11.58 -18.65 10.35
C SER A 365 -10.36 -17.70 10.29
N GLY A 366 -10.28 -16.76 11.20
CA GLY A 366 -9.10 -15.90 11.45
C GLY A 366 -8.61 -15.18 10.22
N LEU A 367 -7.40 -15.53 9.76
CA LEU A 367 -6.71 -14.85 8.65
C LEU A 367 -7.26 -15.20 7.26
N THR A 368 -8.18 -16.13 7.13
CA THR A 368 -8.71 -16.59 5.84
C THR A 368 -10.00 -15.90 5.42
N THR A 369 -10.63 -15.16 6.33
CA THR A 369 -11.89 -14.43 6.09
C THR A 369 -11.69 -12.92 6.35
N HIS A 370 -12.66 -12.14 5.94
CA HIS A 370 -12.79 -10.72 6.28
C HIS A 370 -14.27 -10.41 6.52
N ASN A 371 -14.58 -9.56 7.50
CA ASN A 371 -15.97 -9.24 7.82
C ASN A 371 -16.75 -8.66 6.62
N ALA A 372 -16.18 -7.77 5.84
CA ALA A 372 -16.81 -7.19 4.65
C ALA A 372 -16.98 -8.17 3.46
N ASP A 373 -16.49 -9.40 3.57
CA ASP A 373 -16.70 -10.47 2.60
C ASP A 373 -17.76 -11.43 3.14
N SER A 374 -19.01 -11.27 2.71
CA SER A 374 -20.14 -12.06 3.19
C SER A 374 -19.95 -13.55 2.93
N GLN A 375 -20.44 -14.39 3.86
CA GLN A 375 -20.40 -15.85 3.75
C GLN A 375 -21.69 -16.48 4.27
N LEU A 376 -22.23 -17.43 3.55
CA LEU A 376 -23.43 -18.19 3.91
C LEU A 376 -23.16 -19.69 3.93
N HIS A 377 -23.65 -20.35 4.98
CA HIS A 377 -23.70 -21.80 5.08
C HIS A 377 -25.15 -22.22 5.31
N LEU A 378 -25.78 -22.88 4.35
CA LEU A 378 -27.16 -23.29 4.50
C LEU A 378 -27.39 -24.74 4.07
N THR A 379 -28.39 -25.36 4.69
CA THR A 379 -28.95 -26.64 4.26
C THR A 379 -30.22 -26.36 3.49
N LEU A 380 -30.30 -26.81 2.24
CA LEU A 380 -31.45 -26.55 1.37
C LEU A 380 -32.70 -27.22 1.91
N PRO A 381 -33.81 -26.48 2.07
CA PRO A 381 -35.05 -27.04 2.64
C PRO A 381 -35.85 -27.85 1.62
N ALA A 382 -35.64 -27.63 0.31
CA ALA A 382 -36.38 -28.28 -0.79
C ALA A 382 -35.44 -28.46 -2.00
N ASP A 383 -35.93 -29.25 -3.00
CA ASP A 383 -35.26 -29.43 -4.30
C ASP A 383 -35.46 -28.19 -5.18
#